data_50402921a7ae66f364f91a6fe3e000cd
#
_entry.id   50402921a7ae66f364f91a6fe3e000cd
#
_cell.length_a   1.000
_cell.length_b   1.000
_cell.length_c   1.000
_cell.angle_alpha   90.00
_cell.angle_beta   90.00
_cell.angle_gamma   90.00
#
_symmetry.space_group_name_H-M   'P 1'
#
loop_
_entity.id
_entity.type
_entity.pdbx_description
1 polymer ?
#
loop_
_entity_poly.entity_id
_entity_poly.type
_entity_poly.pdbx_seq_one_letter_code
_entity_poly.pdbx_strand_id
1 'polypeptide(L)'
;LLHFYRQELKDVNWGEGVLQSIPKRYQALSSRATYSYKDTYFLEVNMGYTGSENFNKDSRYGWFPSVSGGWVPTQYDWYKKIVPFNNFLKFRASWGKVGNDRLNTRFPYLTIVGNVGSTWGGGIAETTTGSMDLQWEVSTKTNFGIDARFFNDKLDFTLDFFKTKTTDIFQKRANIPDESGLSNVLPFVNIGSMKSWGIDGTLAYTHTFNKDMALTVRGNFTHAENKVLYWEQSGVNYPYQSYTGVPYGVQRGLIALGLFADEDDIISSPKQTFMDDVRPGDIKYKDVNGDGKIDDDDKVPLNFSNVPLIQYGFALDWNYKDFRIS
;
A
#
# COMPACT_ATOMS: atom_id res chain seq x y z
N LEU A 1 22.94 16.01 -10.43
CA LEU A 1 21.75 16.84 -10.61
C LEU A 1 21.04 16.44 -11.88
N LEU A 2 19.73 16.13 -11.80
CA LEU A 2 18.88 15.77 -12.93
C LEU A 2 17.66 16.67 -12.92
N HIS A 3 17.38 17.29 -14.06
CA HIS A 3 16.12 18.00 -14.32
C HIS A 3 15.28 17.17 -15.29
N PHE A 4 14.02 16.94 -14.95
CA PHE A 4 13.07 16.19 -15.75
C PHE A 4 11.82 17.04 -15.97
N TYR A 5 11.38 17.13 -17.25
CA TYR A 5 10.13 17.76 -17.64
C TYR A 5 9.35 16.80 -18.53
N ARG A 6 8.06 16.61 -18.21
CA ARG A 6 7.14 15.81 -19.02
C ARG A 6 5.88 16.64 -19.31
N GLN A 7 5.47 16.63 -20.54
CA GLN A 7 4.16 17.12 -20.97
C GLN A 7 3.41 15.98 -21.64
N GLU A 8 2.19 15.75 -21.21
CA GLU A 8 1.29 14.74 -21.77
C GLU A 8 0.09 15.48 -22.37
N LEU A 9 -0.11 15.28 -23.67
CA LEU A 9 -1.26 15.77 -24.43
C LEU A 9 -2.02 14.55 -24.94
N LYS A 10 -3.33 14.50 -24.70
CA LYS A 10 -4.22 13.51 -25.29
C LYS A 10 -5.09 14.16 -26.33
N ASP A 11 -5.25 13.50 -27.48
CA ASP A 11 -6.28 13.87 -28.44
C ASP A 11 -7.66 13.67 -27.85
N VAL A 12 -8.55 14.61 -28.08
CA VAL A 12 -9.94 14.52 -27.64
C VAL A 12 -10.72 13.75 -28.69
N ASN A 13 -11.06 12.50 -28.35
CA ASN A 13 -12.01 11.75 -29.14
C ASN A 13 -13.44 12.27 -28.86
N TRP A 14 -14.34 12.12 -29.83
CA TRP A 14 -15.75 12.47 -29.69
C TRP A 14 -16.33 11.81 -28.40
N GLY A 15 -16.82 12.67 -27.49
CA GLY A 15 -17.39 12.23 -26.20
C GLY A 15 -16.50 12.39 -24.97
N GLU A 16 -15.21 12.71 -25.12
CA GLU A 16 -14.35 13.03 -23.96
C GLU A 16 -14.49 14.52 -23.60
N GLY A 17 -14.47 14.83 -22.30
CA GLY A 17 -14.61 16.20 -21.80
C GLY A 17 -13.40 17.09 -22.12
N VAL A 18 -13.61 18.41 -22.20
CA VAL A 18 -12.58 19.43 -22.49
C VAL A 18 -11.34 19.30 -21.61
N LEU A 19 -11.46 18.81 -20.37
CA LEU A 19 -10.34 18.60 -19.46
C LEU A 19 -9.30 17.60 -19.98
N GLN A 20 -9.70 16.67 -20.85
CA GLN A 20 -8.78 15.69 -21.42
C GLN A 20 -7.85 16.32 -22.47
N SER A 21 -8.26 17.40 -23.12
CA SER A 21 -7.46 18.13 -24.11
C SER A 21 -6.43 19.08 -23.49
N ILE A 22 -6.57 19.42 -22.19
CA ILE A 22 -5.61 20.29 -21.53
C ILE A 22 -4.31 19.51 -21.26
N PRO A 23 -3.13 20.02 -21.67
CA PRO A 23 -1.87 19.35 -21.40
C PRO A 23 -1.66 19.14 -19.89
N LYS A 24 -1.27 17.93 -19.47
CA LYS A 24 -0.81 17.67 -18.12
C LYS A 24 0.72 17.79 -18.07
N ARG A 25 1.23 18.61 -17.17
CA ARG A 25 2.66 18.88 -17.04
C ARG A 25 3.16 18.36 -15.70
N TYR A 26 4.39 17.88 -15.74
CA TYR A 26 5.11 17.37 -14.59
C TYR A 26 6.55 17.86 -14.68
N GLN A 27 7.09 18.35 -13.59
CA GLN A 27 8.46 18.83 -13.51
C GLN A 27 9.12 18.29 -12.25
N ALA A 28 10.35 17.83 -12.38
CA ALA A 28 11.12 17.36 -11.24
C ALA A 28 12.58 17.81 -11.34
N LEU A 29 13.13 18.22 -10.20
CA LEU A 29 14.54 18.43 -9.99
C LEU A 29 14.99 17.43 -8.94
N SER A 30 15.97 16.59 -9.28
CA SER A 30 16.53 15.62 -8.34
C SER A 30 18.03 15.74 -8.25
N SER A 31 18.55 15.54 -7.05
CA SER A 31 19.98 15.50 -6.77
C SER A 31 20.30 14.29 -5.89
N ARG A 32 21.49 13.76 -6.09
CA ARG A 32 22.05 12.67 -5.31
C ARG A 32 23.49 12.97 -4.97
N ALA A 33 23.83 12.79 -3.70
CA ALA A 33 25.20 12.84 -3.20
C ALA A 33 25.51 11.53 -2.50
N THR A 34 26.62 10.92 -2.87
CA THR A 34 27.09 9.68 -2.25
C THR A 34 28.50 9.89 -1.73
N TYR A 35 28.76 9.35 -0.55
CA TYR A 35 30.07 9.37 0.06
C TYR A 35 30.41 7.98 0.59
N SER A 36 31.61 7.51 0.26
CA SER A 36 32.15 6.27 0.81
C SER A 36 33.51 6.52 1.43
N TYR A 37 33.76 5.91 2.59
CA TYR A 37 35.02 6.01 3.29
C TYR A 37 35.57 4.62 3.58
N LYS A 38 36.73 4.32 2.98
CA LYS A 38 37.48 3.04 3.12
C LYS A 38 36.62 1.80 2.89
N ASP A 39 35.65 1.87 1.98
CA ASP A 39 34.65 0.80 1.71
C ASP A 39 33.98 0.22 2.97
N THR A 40 34.03 0.98 4.07
CA THR A 40 33.52 0.62 5.39
C THR A 40 32.25 1.39 5.72
N TYR A 41 32.26 2.69 5.43
CA TYR A 41 31.12 3.57 5.70
C TYR A 41 30.59 4.15 4.41
N PHE A 42 29.29 4.14 4.29
CA PHE A 42 28.57 4.64 3.13
C PHE A 42 27.49 5.60 3.60
N LEU A 43 27.38 6.74 2.95
CA LEU A 43 26.33 7.72 3.14
C LEU A 43 25.77 8.13 1.79
N GLU A 44 24.47 8.16 1.68
CA GLU A 44 23.78 8.67 0.50
C GLU A 44 22.68 9.63 0.93
N VAL A 45 22.61 10.77 0.28
CA VAL A 45 21.57 11.76 0.45
C VAL A 45 20.95 12.03 -0.91
N ASN A 46 19.63 11.88 -1.01
CA ASN A 46 18.87 12.23 -2.21
C ASN A 46 17.87 13.32 -1.87
N MET A 47 17.62 14.20 -2.82
CA MET A 47 16.64 15.26 -2.71
C MET A 47 15.85 15.33 -4.01
N GLY A 48 14.53 15.21 -3.90
CA GLY A 48 13.60 15.42 -4.99
C GLY A 48 12.75 16.66 -4.72
N TYR A 49 12.64 17.54 -5.71
CA TYR A 49 11.69 18.64 -5.74
C TYR A 49 10.81 18.46 -6.97
N THR A 50 9.55 18.16 -6.76
CA THR A 50 8.67 17.69 -7.83
C THR A 50 7.39 18.49 -7.87
N GLY A 51 6.98 18.90 -9.07
CA GLY A 51 5.76 19.64 -9.32
C GLY A 51 4.80 18.88 -10.22
N SER A 52 3.51 18.86 -9.88
CA SER A 52 2.42 18.26 -10.63
C SER A 52 1.27 19.23 -10.80
N GLU A 53 0.74 19.32 -12.03
CA GLU A 53 -0.44 20.13 -12.35
C GLU A 53 -1.76 19.49 -11.86
N ASN A 54 -1.71 18.35 -11.20
CA ASN A 54 -2.88 17.82 -10.48
C ASN A 54 -3.25 18.67 -9.27
N PHE A 55 -2.34 19.54 -8.83
CA PHE A 55 -2.54 20.40 -7.67
C PHE A 55 -2.58 21.88 -8.06
N ASN A 56 -3.28 22.66 -7.25
CA ASN A 56 -3.28 24.12 -7.32
C ASN A 56 -1.84 24.68 -7.21
N LYS A 57 -1.64 25.93 -7.64
CA LYS A 57 -0.32 26.58 -7.66
C LYS A 57 0.41 26.51 -6.34
N ASP A 58 -0.30 26.67 -5.22
CA ASP A 58 0.27 26.76 -3.86
C ASP A 58 0.71 25.39 -3.32
N SER A 59 0.08 24.30 -3.77
CA SER A 59 0.35 22.91 -3.36
C SER A 59 1.07 22.09 -4.44
N ARG A 60 1.41 22.71 -5.56
CA ARG A 60 1.94 22.05 -6.75
C ARG A 60 3.24 21.32 -6.53
N TYR A 61 4.15 21.91 -5.73
CA TYR A 61 5.51 21.39 -5.54
C TYR A 61 5.67 20.73 -4.19
N GLY A 62 6.25 19.53 -4.19
CA GLY A 62 6.60 18.77 -3.01
C GLY A 62 8.09 18.51 -2.88
N TRP A 63 8.59 18.46 -1.63
CA TRP A 63 9.94 18.09 -1.28
C TRP A 63 9.99 16.65 -0.77
N PHE A 64 10.85 15.84 -1.40
CA PHE A 64 10.97 14.40 -1.10
C PHE A 64 12.42 14.03 -0.82
N PRO A 65 12.93 14.34 0.39
CA PRO A 65 14.27 13.97 0.80
C PRO A 65 14.37 12.50 1.17
N SER A 66 15.57 11.93 0.97
CA SER A 66 15.94 10.63 1.55
C SER A 66 17.40 10.61 1.96
N VAL A 67 17.69 9.83 2.99
CA VAL A 67 19.03 9.56 3.48
C VAL A 67 19.19 8.07 3.74
N SER A 68 20.34 7.53 3.38
CA SER A 68 20.70 6.14 3.70
C SER A 68 22.16 6.07 4.15
N GLY A 69 22.41 5.14 5.06
CA GLY A 69 23.73 4.83 5.57
C GLY A 69 24.01 3.33 5.50
N GLY A 70 25.28 3.00 5.34
CA GLY A 70 25.77 1.63 5.38
C GLY A 70 27.07 1.50 6.15
N TRP A 71 27.23 0.37 6.84
CA TRP A 71 28.42 0.03 7.56
C TRP A 71 28.83 -1.40 7.30
N VAL A 72 30.11 -1.61 6.95
CA VAL A 72 30.70 -2.91 6.61
C VAL A 72 31.77 -3.29 7.63
N PRO A 73 31.38 -3.96 8.75
CA PRO A 73 32.36 -4.34 9.79
C PRO A 73 33.40 -5.34 9.35
N THR A 74 33.14 -6.12 8.32
CA THR A 74 34.11 -7.09 7.75
C THR A 74 35.38 -6.45 7.18
N GLN A 75 35.41 -5.12 7.02
CA GLN A 75 36.64 -4.41 6.65
C GLN A 75 37.65 -4.31 7.79
N TYR A 76 37.24 -4.53 9.04
CA TYR A 76 38.14 -4.43 10.19
C TYR A 76 38.82 -5.76 10.52
N ASP A 77 40.11 -5.69 10.82
CA ASP A 77 40.92 -6.87 11.18
C ASP A 77 40.45 -7.55 12.48
N TRP A 78 39.96 -6.76 13.45
CA TRP A 78 39.40 -7.30 14.70
C TRP A 78 38.18 -8.18 14.42
N TYR A 79 37.31 -7.75 13.46
CA TYR A 79 36.11 -8.52 13.12
C TYR A 79 36.48 -9.84 12.45
N LYS A 80 37.40 -9.82 11.47
CA LYS A 80 37.89 -11.00 10.76
C LYS A 80 38.51 -12.04 11.71
N LYS A 81 39.14 -11.58 12.80
CA LYS A 81 39.72 -12.48 13.83
C LYS A 81 38.61 -13.15 14.68
N ILE A 82 37.52 -12.47 14.97
CA ILE A 82 36.41 -12.99 15.81
C ILE A 82 35.47 -13.89 15.00
N VAL A 83 35.18 -13.53 13.74
CA VAL A 83 34.22 -14.23 12.87
C VAL A 83 34.86 -14.58 11.53
N PRO A 84 35.84 -15.50 11.48
CA PRO A 84 36.61 -15.77 10.26
C PRO A 84 35.79 -16.42 9.14
N PHE A 85 34.66 -17.04 9.44
CA PHE A 85 33.75 -17.66 8.48
C PHE A 85 32.79 -16.69 7.80
N ASN A 86 32.72 -15.43 8.26
CA ASN A 86 31.91 -14.38 7.66
C ASN A 86 32.76 -13.55 6.68
N ASN A 87 32.50 -13.71 5.39
CA ASN A 87 33.26 -13.05 4.33
C ASN A 87 32.79 -11.62 4.11
N PHE A 88 31.49 -11.36 4.34
CA PHE A 88 30.90 -10.07 4.13
C PHE A 88 29.73 -9.85 5.10
N LEU A 89 29.73 -8.71 5.78
CA LEU A 89 28.59 -8.24 6.58
C LEU A 89 28.41 -6.74 6.32
N LYS A 90 27.20 -6.36 6.00
CA LYS A 90 26.81 -4.94 5.82
C LYS A 90 25.49 -4.68 6.54
N PHE A 91 25.49 -3.68 7.35
CA PHE A 91 24.26 -3.08 7.90
C PHE A 91 23.85 -1.89 7.06
N ARG A 92 22.56 -1.79 6.77
CA ARG A 92 21.96 -0.71 5.99
C ARG A 92 20.83 -0.09 6.81
N ALA A 93 20.72 1.24 6.75
CA ALA A 93 19.57 1.97 7.27
C ALA A 93 19.19 3.05 6.28
N SER A 94 17.89 3.23 6.05
CA SER A 94 17.40 4.29 5.20
C SER A 94 16.11 4.90 5.73
N TRP A 95 15.96 6.18 5.46
CA TRP A 95 14.75 6.93 5.70
C TRP A 95 14.50 7.87 4.52
N GLY A 96 13.23 8.01 4.11
CA GLY A 96 12.91 8.92 3.03
C GLY A 96 11.42 9.16 2.88
N LYS A 97 11.09 10.23 2.16
CA LYS A 97 9.74 10.60 1.77
C LYS A 97 9.53 10.41 0.28
N VAL A 98 8.35 9.94 -0.09
CA VAL A 98 7.91 9.79 -1.48
C VAL A 98 6.53 10.41 -1.61
N GLY A 99 6.35 11.26 -2.62
CA GLY A 99 5.07 11.86 -2.95
C GLY A 99 4.30 11.05 -4.00
N ASN A 100 3.00 11.01 -3.88
CA ASN A 100 2.09 10.47 -4.86
C ASN A 100 1.08 11.55 -5.29
N ASP A 101 0.93 11.76 -6.60
CA ASP A 101 -0.02 12.70 -7.20
C ASP A 101 -1.11 11.99 -8.02
N ARG A 102 -1.19 10.67 -7.94
CA ARG A 102 -2.11 9.86 -8.75
C ARG A 102 -3.52 9.94 -8.18
N LEU A 103 -4.36 10.65 -8.90
CA LEU A 103 -5.81 10.64 -8.75
C LEU A 103 -6.41 10.10 -10.05
N ASN A 104 -7.53 9.40 -9.95
CA ASN A 104 -8.25 8.88 -11.12
C ASN A 104 -8.94 10.01 -11.94
N THR A 105 -8.75 11.26 -11.53
CA THR A 105 -9.27 12.44 -12.19
C THR A 105 -8.15 13.44 -12.49
N ARG A 106 -8.33 14.26 -13.49
CA ARG A 106 -7.39 15.33 -13.85
C ARG A 106 -7.88 16.64 -13.24
N PHE A 107 -6.94 17.46 -12.76
CA PHE A 107 -7.21 18.77 -12.17
C PHE A 107 -8.33 18.75 -11.10
N PRO A 108 -8.22 17.90 -10.07
CA PRO A 108 -9.28 17.67 -9.08
C PRO A 108 -9.57 18.91 -8.22
N TYR A 109 -8.78 19.97 -8.35
CA TYR A 109 -9.02 21.26 -7.72
C TYR A 109 -10.01 22.16 -8.49
N LEU A 110 -10.40 21.77 -9.72
CA LEU A 110 -11.36 22.52 -10.53
C LEU A 110 -12.78 21.99 -10.30
N THR A 111 -13.70 22.91 -10.04
CA THR A 111 -15.14 22.61 -10.10
C THR A 111 -15.57 22.54 -11.57
N ILE A 112 -16.26 21.46 -11.93
CA ILE A 112 -16.76 21.23 -13.26
C ILE A 112 -18.27 21.33 -13.24
N VAL A 113 -18.80 22.14 -14.14
CA VAL A 113 -20.24 22.25 -14.40
C VAL A 113 -20.56 21.59 -15.74
N GLY A 114 -21.66 20.93 -15.82
CA GLY A 114 -22.08 20.21 -17.02
C GLY A 114 -23.59 20.12 -17.14
N ASN A 115 -24.07 19.65 -18.30
CA ASN A 115 -25.46 19.38 -18.51
C ASN A 115 -25.89 18.14 -17.68
N VAL A 116 -26.94 18.28 -16.90
CA VAL A 116 -27.55 17.19 -16.15
C VAL A 116 -28.98 17.00 -16.63
N GLY A 117 -29.35 15.74 -16.88
CA GLY A 117 -30.73 15.39 -17.15
C GLY A 117 -31.56 15.40 -15.87
N SER A 118 -32.79 15.87 -15.93
CA SER A 118 -33.75 15.74 -14.84
C SER A 118 -35.11 15.31 -15.38
N THR A 119 -35.98 14.85 -14.49
CA THR A 119 -37.39 14.50 -14.83
C THR A 119 -38.16 15.67 -15.43
N TRP A 120 -37.70 16.90 -15.19
CA TRP A 120 -38.32 18.15 -15.61
C TRP A 120 -37.59 18.84 -16.79
N GLY A 121 -36.64 18.14 -17.45
CA GLY A 121 -35.82 18.66 -18.55
C GLY A 121 -34.34 18.73 -18.18
N GLY A 122 -33.50 19.16 -19.14
CA GLY A 122 -32.07 19.33 -18.92
C GLY A 122 -31.75 20.63 -18.15
N GLY A 123 -30.70 20.61 -17.38
CA GLY A 123 -30.19 21.76 -16.64
C GLY A 123 -28.67 21.76 -16.58
N ILE A 124 -28.10 22.84 -16.04
CA ILE A 124 -26.66 22.95 -15.75
C ILE A 124 -26.47 22.81 -14.24
N ALA A 125 -25.61 21.88 -13.82
CA ALA A 125 -25.23 21.69 -12.42
C ALA A 125 -23.75 21.34 -12.29
N GLU A 126 -23.24 21.40 -11.08
CA GLU A 126 -21.92 20.86 -10.75
C GLU A 126 -21.91 19.33 -10.96
N THR A 127 -20.97 18.85 -11.74
CA THR A 127 -20.72 17.41 -11.94
C THR A 127 -19.51 16.91 -11.16
N THR A 128 -18.66 17.86 -10.71
CA THR A 128 -17.53 17.58 -9.82
C THR A 128 -17.24 18.84 -9.01
N THR A 129 -17.22 18.72 -7.70
CA THR A 129 -16.80 19.81 -6.81
C THR A 129 -15.27 19.77 -6.68
N GLY A 130 -14.62 20.88 -7.07
CA GLY A 130 -13.17 21.04 -6.94
C GLY A 130 -12.72 21.24 -5.50
N SER A 131 -11.51 20.80 -5.19
CA SER A 131 -10.89 21.02 -3.90
C SER A 131 -9.56 21.74 -4.07
N MET A 132 -9.52 23.01 -3.69
CA MET A 132 -8.35 23.88 -3.85
C MET A 132 -7.19 23.52 -2.92
N ASP A 133 -7.48 22.84 -1.80
CA ASP A 133 -6.52 22.51 -0.74
C ASP A 133 -5.84 21.14 -0.96
N LEU A 134 -6.08 20.50 -2.10
CA LEU A 134 -5.43 19.23 -2.41
C LEU A 134 -3.92 19.37 -2.51
N GLN A 135 -3.23 18.45 -1.87
CA GLN A 135 -1.78 18.37 -1.80
C GLN A 135 -1.29 16.94 -2.03
N TRP A 136 0.01 16.75 -2.06
CA TRP A 136 0.66 15.46 -2.24
C TRP A 136 0.28 14.48 -1.12
N GLU A 137 -0.07 13.26 -1.49
CA GLU A 137 -0.06 12.12 -0.59
C GLU A 137 1.41 11.78 -0.29
N VAL A 138 1.78 11.65 0.99
CA VAL A 138 3.17 11.47 1.40
C VAL A 138 3.37 10.13 2.10
N SER A 139 4.25 9.30 1.53
CA SER A 139 4.71 8.07 2.16
C SER A 139 6.10 8.28 2.77
N THR A 140 6.20 8.17 4.09
CA THR A 140 7.46 8.13 4.82
C THR A 140 7.88 6.68 5.02
N LYS A 141 9.06 6.32 4.49
CA LYS A 141 9.60 4.96 4.51
C LYS A 141 10.84 4.91 5.39
N THR A 142 10.92 3.88 6.20
CA THR A 142 12.10 3.53 7.01
C THR A 142 12.42 2.08 6.76
N ASN A 143 13.69 1.78 6.49
CA ASN A 143 14.19 0.44 6.29
C ASN A 143 15.48 0.24 7.08
N PHE A 144 15.64 -0.95 7.66
CA PHE A 144 16.88 -1.44 8.24
C PHE A 144 17.18 -2.81 7.63
N GLY A 145 18.37 -2.96 7.04
CA GLY A 145 18.76 -4.17 6.33
C GLY A 145 20.09 -4.73 6.79
N ILE A 146 20.23 -6.02 6.65
CA ILE A 146 21.44 -6.80 6.91
C ILE A 146 21.75 -7.63 5.67
N ASP A 147 22.94 -7.46 5.11
CA ASP A 147 23.48 -8.32 4.04
C ASP A 147 24.67 -9.08 4.61
N ALA A 148 24.68 -10.40 4.50
CA ALA A 148 25.77 -11.22 5.02
C ALA A 148 26.12 -12.37 4.06
N ARG A 149 27.42 -12.65 3.93
CA ARG A 149 27.92 -13.80 3.19
C ARG A 149 28.88 -14.60 4.07
N PHE A 150 28.73 -15.91 4.04
CA PHE A 150 29.46 -16.83 4.90
C PHE A 150 30.09 -17.96 4.09
N PHE A 151 31.12 -18.61 4.65
CA PHE A 151 31.73 -19.82 4.15
C PHE A 151 32.29 -19.69 2.73
N ASN A 152 33.06 -18.63 2.46
CA ASN A 152 33.58 -18.29 1.14
C ASN A 152 32.47 -18.12 0.10
N ASP A 153 31.49 -17.26 0.46
CA ASP A 153 30.32 -16.88 -0.36
C ASP A 153 29.38 -18.06 -0.72
N LYS A 154 29.47 -19.19 0.01
CA LYS A 154 28.54 -20.30 -0.18
C LYS A 154 27.15 -20.03 0.35
N LEU A 155 27.04 -19.24 1.41
CA LEU A 155 25.78 -18.83 2.01
C LEU A 155 25.64 -17.33 1.89
N ASP A 156 24.60 -16.89 1.17
CA ASP A 156 24.20 -15.49 1.01
C ASP A 156 22.87 -15.27 1.75
N PHE A 157 22.83 -14.24 2.57
CA PHE A 157 21.69 -13.91 3.42
C PHE A 157 21.41 -12.41 3.37
N THR A 158 20.16 -12.06 3.09
CA THR A 158 19.66 -10.68 3.18
C THR A 158 18.41 -10.67 4.03
N LEU A 159 18.30 -9.70 4.93
CA LEU A 159 17.15 -9.48 5.79
C LEU A 159 16.87 -8.00 5.89
N ASP A 160 15.63 -7.60 5.61
CA ASP A 160 15.15 -6.25 5.68
C ASP A 160 13.95 -6.12 6.61
N PHE A 161 13.97 -5.12 7.49
CA PHE A 161 12.85 -4.68 8.30
C PHE A 161 12.37 -3.33 7.75
N PHE A 162 11.12 -3.27 7.34
CA PHE A 162 10.57 -2.07 6.75
C PHE A 162 9.35 -1.54 7.49
N LYS A 163 9.18 -0.23 7.44
CA LYS A 163 8.00 0.47 7.92
C LYS A 163 7.70 1.63 7.00
N THR A 164 6.43 1.72 6.59
CA THR A 164 5.92 2.83 5.78
C THR A 164 4.74 3.46 6.51
N LYS A 165 4.70 4.79 6.58
CA LYS A 165 3.53 5.55 7.01
C LYS A 165 3.13 6.47 5.86
N THR A 166 1.91 6.29 5.35
CA THR A 166 1.32 7.15 4.32
C THR A 166 0.31 8.06 4.98
N THR A 167 0.44 9.36 4.74
CA THR A 167 -0.46 10.42 5.22
C THR A 167 -1.03 11.18 4.04
N ASP A 168 -2.04 11.97 4.30
CA ASP A 168 -2.67 12.83 3.30
C ASP A 168 -3.22 12.02 2.11
N ILE A 169 -3.69 10.79 2.37
CA ILE A 169 -4.25 9.90 1.35
C ILE A 169 -5.51 10.54 0.78
N PHE A 170 -5.61 10.56 -0.53
CA PHE A 170 -6.75 11.08 -1.25
C PHE A 170 -8.00 10.24 -0.97
N GLN A 171 -9.04 10.91 -0.53
CA GLN A 171 -10.32 10.30 -0.24
C GLN A 171 -11.45 11.26 -0.63
N LYS A 172 -12.57 10.74 -1.13
CA LYS A 172 -13.80 11.54 -1.21
C LYS A 172 -14.31 11.79 0.20
N ARG A 173 -14.81 13.02 0.44
CA ARG A 173 -15.52 13.32 1.70
C ARG A 173 -16.69 12.36 1.88
N ALA A 174 -16.88 11.86 3.09
CA ALA A 174 -17.98 10.96 3.41
C ALA A 174 -18.99 11.57 4.39
N ASN A 175 -18.54 12.53 5.22
CA ASN A 175 -19.37 13.16 6.26
C ASN A 175 -19.93 14.53 5.81
N ILE A 176 -20.49 14.59 4.60
CA ILE A 176 -21.23 15.76 4.11
C ILE A 176 -22.70 15.42 4.19
N PRO A 177 -23.52 16.22 4.90
CA PRO A 177 -24.96 15.98 4.97
C PRO A 177 -25.62 16.04 3.59
N ASP A 178 -26.59 15.18 3.34
CA ASP A 178 -27.32 15.12 2.06
C ASP A 178 -28.08 16.42 1.74
N GLU A 179 -28.47 17.15 2.78
CA GLU A 179 -29.14 18.46 2.67
C GLU A 179 -28.25 19.53 2.04
N SER A 180 -26.93 19.31 1.99
CA SER A 180 -26.00 20.20 1.29
C SER A 180 -26.19 20.20 -0.23
N GLY A 181 -26.86 19.17 -0.79
CA GLY A 181 -26.99 18.93 -2.22
C GLY A 181 -25.72 18.46 -2.92
N LEU A 182 -24.66 18.16 -2.17
CA LEU A 182 -23.34 17.74 -2.70
C LEU A 182 -23.13 16.23 -2.70
N SER A 183 -24.08 15.43 -2.25
CA SER A 183 -23.94 13.97 -2.08
C SER A 183 -23.49 13.22 -3.36
N ASN A 184 -23.84 13.74 -4.54
CA ASN A 184 -23.44 13.14 -5.82
C ASN A 184 -22.11 13.66 -6.37
N VAL A 185 -21.57 14.74 -5.82
CA VAL A 185 -20.39 15.46 -6.35
C VAL A 185 -19.34 15.73 -5.25
N LEU A 186 -19.20 14.79 -4.32
CA LEU A 186 -18.31 14.89 -3.17
C LEU A 186 -16.88 15.24 -3.56
N PRO A 187 -16.27 16.28 -2.94
CA PRO A 187 -14.90 16.68 -3.24
C PRO A 187 -13.89 15.67 -2.71
N PHE A 188 -12.73 15.63 -3.34
CA PHE A 188 -11.56 14.94 -2.82
C PHE A 188 -10.87 15.76 -1.74
N VAL A 189 -10.30 15.10 -0.75
CA VAL A 189 -9.53 15.70 0.36
C VAL A 189 -8.38 14.79 0.75
N ASN A 190 -7.35 15.37 1.39
CA ASN A 190 -6.18 14.66 1.89
C ASN A 190 -6.33 14.38 3.39
N ILE A 191 -7.08 13.37 3.76
CA ILE A 191 -7.37 13.07 5.18
C ILE A 191 -7.06 11.63 5.58
N GLY A 192 -6.98 10.71 4.62
CA GLY A 192 -6.68 9.31 4.93
C GLY A 192 -5.25 9.13 5.43
N SER A 193 -5.04 8.17 6.30
CA SER A 193 -3.70 7.74 6.70
C SER A 193 -3.65 6.26 7.02
N MET A 194 -2.51 5.64 6.68
CA MET A 194 -2.25 4.22 6.93
C MET A 194 -0.79 3.97 7.25
N LYS A 195 -0.51 2.83 7.84
CA LYS A 195 0.85 2.31 8.04
C LYS A 195 0.95 0.88 7.55
N SER A 196 2.13 0.52 7.08
CA SER A 196 2.52 -0.86 6.83
C SER A 196 3.90 -1.13 7.41
N TRP A 197 4.16 -2.37 7.79
CA TRP A 197 5.44 -2.82 8.33
C TRP A 197 5.61 -4.29 8.06
N GLY A 198 6.84 -4.73 8.06
CA GLY A 198 7.12 -6.13 7.81
C GLY A 198 8.59 -6.45 7.81
N ILE A 199 8.85 -7.67 7.42
CA ILE A 199 10.16 -8.26 7.26
C ILE A 199 10.20 -8.98 5.93
N ASP A 200 11.26 -8.81 5.18
CA ASP A 200 11.57 -9.64 4.02
C ASP A 200 13.00 -10.14 4.07
N GLY A 201 13.24 -11.29 3.47
CA GLY A 201 14.55 -11.89 3.46
C GLY A 201 14.74 -12.88 2.34
N THR A 202 15.99 -13.05 1.98
CA THR A 202 16.45 -14.07 1.05
C THR A 202 17.59 -14.86 1.65
N LEU A 203 17.60 -16.15 1.35
CA LEU A 203 18.67 -17.06 1.71
C LEU A 203 19.06 -17.87 0.48
N ALA A 204 20.33 -17.87 0.13
CA ALA A 204 20.85 -18.72 -0.94
C ALA A 204 22.05 -19.52 -0.45
N TYR A 205 22.04 -20.82 -0.68
CA TYR A 205 23.15 -21.70 -0.38
C TYR A 205 23.64 -22.40 -1.64
N THR A 206 24.92 -22.22 -1.95
CA THR A 206 25.57 -22.85 -3.09
C THR A 206 26.55 -23.94 -2.63
N HIS A 207 26.26 -25.17 -3.01
CA HIS A 207 27.17 -26.29 -2.82
C HIS A 207 27.87 -26.64 -4.13
N THR A 208 29.20 -26.57 -4.14
CA THR A 208 30.03 -26.96 -5.28
C THR A 208 30.57 -28.36 -5.01
N PHE A 209 30.12 -29.34 -5.77
CA PHE A 209 30.59 -30.75 -5.66
C PHE A 209 31.96 -30.93 -6.28
N ASN A 210 32.17 -30.31 -7.43
CA ASN A 210 33.43 -30.31 -8.17
C ASN A 210 33.48 -29.12 -9.14
N LYS A 211 34.52 -29.03 -9.98
CA LYS A 211 34.70 -27.91 -10.94
C LYS A 211 33.56 -27.79 -11.96
N ASP A 212 32.90 -28.90 -12.26
CA ASP A 212 31.88 -28.98 -13.30
C ASP A 212 30.45 -29.01 -12.74
N MET A 213 30.26 -29.15 -11.40
CA MET A 213 28.93 -29.37 -10.82
C MET A 213 28.72 -28.54 -9.56
N ALA A 214 27.64 -27.77 -9.56
CA ALA A 214 27.20 -26.99 -8.44
C ALA A 214 25.65 -27.02 -8.31
N LEU A 215 25.17 -26.96 -7.09
CA LEU A 215 23.76 -26.84 -6.74
C LEU A 215 23.55 -25.60 -5.87
N THR A 216 22.64 -24.72 -6.29
CA THR A 216 22.21 -23.56 -5.50
C THR A 216 20.76 -23.75 -5.08
N VAL A 217 20.49 -23.66 -3.79
CA VAL A 217 19.15 -23.62 -3.20
C VAL A 217 18.89 -22.20 -2.76
N ARG A 218 17.77 -21.62 -3.20
CA ARG A 218 17.33 -20.28 -2.80
C ARG A 218 15.95 -20.32 -2.19
N GLY A 219 15.76 -19.49 -1.19
CA GLY A 219 14.46 -19.21 -0.60
C GLY A 219 14.29 -17.72 -0.39
N ASN A 220 13.08 -17.23 -0.55
CA ASN A 220 12.67 -15.91 -0.12
C ASN A 220 11.45 -16.01 0.79
N PHE A 221 11.32 -15.05 1.67
CA PHE A 221 10.21 -14.94 2.60
C PHE A 221 9.90 -13.47 2.83
N THR A 222 8.62 -13.13 2.77
CA THR A 222 8.11 -11.81 3.12
C THR A 222 6.91 -11.97 4.05
N HIS A 223 6.91 -11.24 5.14
CA HIS A 223 5.73 -11.04 5.99
C HIS A 223 5.46 -9.55 6.09
N ALA A 224 4.25 -9.12 5.71
CA ALA A 224 3.87 -7.72 5.71
C ALA A 224 2.47 -7.55 6.31
N GLU A 225 2.35 -6.58 7.19
CA GLU A 225 1.09 -6.15 7.78
C GLU A 225 0.81 -4.69 7.46
N ASN A 226 -0.46 -4.33 7.51
CA ASN A 226 -0.88 -2.94 7.38
C ASN A 226 -2.00 -2.61 8.35
N LYS A 227 -2.21 -1.32 8.58
CA LYS A 227 -3.29 -0.81 9.42
C LYS A 227 -3.74 0.55 8.93
N VAL A 228 -5.04 0.73 8.76
CA VAL A 228 -5.64 2.04 8.54
C VAL A 228 -5.57 2.83 9.84
N LEU A 229 -4.95 4.00 9.82
CA LEU A 229 -4.83 4.88 10.99
C LEU A 229 -6.01 5.84 11.07
N TYR A 230 -6.43 6.34 9.92
CA TYR A 230 -7.62 7.17 9.79
C TYR A 230 -8.22 7.02 8.38
N TRP A 231 -9.54 6.88 8.32
CA TRP A 231 -10.32 6.87 7.10
C TRP A 231 -11.69 7.49 7.41
N GLU A 232 -12.08 8.53 6.68
CA GLU A 232 -13.41 9.12 6.84
C GLU A 232 -14.46 8.17 6.25
N GLN A 233 -15.48 7.88 7.03
CA GLN A 233 -16.55 6.96 6.68
C GLN A 233 -17.86 7.49 7.24
N SER A 234 -18.93 7.50 6.42
CA SER A 234 -20.30 7.79 6.86
C SER A 234 -21.01 6.51 7.29
N GLY A 235 -22.09 6.65 8.07
CA GLY A 235 -22.96 5.52 8.43
C GLY A 235 -22.31 4.48 9.34
N VAL A 236 -21.40 4.90 10.22
CA VAL A 236 -20.79 4.01 11.23
C VAL A 236 -21.63 4.05 12.48
N ASN A 237 -22.51 3.07 12.65
CA ASN A 237 -23.37 2.93 13.83
C ASN A 237 -22.64 2.24 14.99
N TYR A 238 -21.74 1.33 14.67
CA TYR A 238 -21.02 0.53 15.67
C TYR A 238 -19.51 0.61 15.46
N PRO A 239 -18.70 0.63 16.54
CA PRO A 239 -17.23 0.77 16.44
C PRO A 239 -16.55 -0.27 15.54
N TYR A 240 -17.06 -1.50 15.48
CA TYR A 240 -16.50 -2.56 14.65
C TYR A 240 -16.76 -2.37 13.16
N GLN A 241 -17.68 -1.47 12.75
CA GLN A 241 -17.91 -1.12 11.35
C GLN A 241 -16.84 -0.15 10.81
N SER A 242 -16.06 0.51 11.69
CA SER A 242 -15.04 1.46 11.28
C SER A 242 -13.93 0.79 10.46
N TYR A 243 -13.46 1.48 9.41
CA TYR A 243 -12.22 1.12 8.71
C TYR A 243 -10.97 1.53 9.49
N THR A 244 -11.09 2.52 10.38
CA THR A 244 -9.99 2.95 11.24
C THR A 244 -9.64 1.86 12.25
N GLY A 245 -8.37 1.52 12.31
CA GLY A 245 -7.87 0.55 13.27
C GLY A 245 -7.79 -0.88 12.75
N VAL A 246 -8.30 -1.18 11.55
CA VAL A 246 -8.23 -2.50 10.92
C VAL A 246 -7.28 -2.51 9.71
N PRO A 247 -6.85 -3.68 9.21
CA PRO A 247 -6.09 -3.78 7.97
C PRO A 247 -6.87 -3.26 6.77
N TYR A 248 -6.17 -2.62 5.84
CA TYR A 248 -6.76 -2.25 4.54
C TYR A 248 -7.10 -3.52 3.75
N GLY A 249 -8.29 -3.55 3.16
CA GLY A 249 -8.76 -4.71 2.39
C GLY A 249 -9.19 -5.90 3.25
N VAL A 250 -9.39 -5.71 4.57
CA VAL A 250 -9.95 -6.75 5.43
C VAL A 250 -11.35 -7.13 4.94
N GLN A 251 -11.60 -8.43 4.84
CA GLN A 251 -12.93 -8.94 4.54
C GLN A 251 -13.85 -8.71 5.74
N ARG A 252 -15.10 -8.35 5.44
CA ARG A 252 -16.16 -8.23 6.43
C ARG A 252 -17.25 -9.25 6.16
N GLY A 253 -17.79 -9.82 7.21
CA GLY A 253 -18.83 -10.84 7.10
C GLY A 253 -19.46 -11.15 8.43
N LEU A 254 -20.47 -11.99 8.39
CA LEU A 254 -21.18 -12.49 9.56
C LEU A 254 -20.38 -13.61 10.22
N ILE A 255 -20.48 -13.71 11.55
CA ILE A 255 -19.86 -14.78 12.31
C ILE A 255 -20.81 -15.99 12.34
N ALA A 256 -20.40 -17.11 11.73
CA ALA A 256 -21.14 -18.35 11.79
C ALA A 256 -21.02 -18.98 13.19
N LEU A 257 -22.14 -19.37 13.79
CA LEU A 257 -22.22 -20.09 15.07
C LEU A 257 -22.35 -21.63 14.87
N GLY A 258 -22.72 -22.06 13.67
CA GLY A 258 -22.99 -23.44 13.33
C GLY A 258 -24.13 -23.53 12.33
N LEU A 259 -24.85 -24.66 12.35
CA LEU A 259 -26.04 -24.88 11.55
C LEU A 259 -27.27 -24.89 12.44
N PHE A 260 -28.43 -24.49 11.94
CA PHE A 260 -29.70 -24.67 12.64
C PHE A 260 -30.00 -26.15 12.78
N ALA A 261 -30.33 -26.57 14.01
CA ALA A 261 -30.62 -27.99 14.30
C ALA A 261 -32.02 -28.40 13.81
N ASP A 262 -33.01 -27.58 14.10
CA ASP A 262 -34.44 -27.81 13.81
C ASP A 262 -35.23 -26.51 13.72
N GLU A 263 -36.54 -26.59 13.55
CA GLU A 263 -37.43 -25.43 13.46
C GLU A 263 -37.51 -24.64 14.78
N ASP A 264 -37.41 -25.32 15.93
CA ASP A 264 -37.45 -24.67 17.25
C ASP A 264 -36.20 -23.84 17.46
N ASP A 265 -35.04 -24.29 16.98
CA ASP A 265 -33.79 -23.53 16.99
C ASP A 265 -33.86 -22.26 16.09
N ILE A 266 -34.55 -22.38 14.93
CA ILE A 266 -34.80 -21.24 14.05
C ILE A 266 -35.70 -20.20 14.75
N ILE A 267 -36.84 -20.65 15.33
CA ILE A 267 -37.81 -19.77 15.99
C ILE A 267 -37.20 -19.04 17.21
N SER A 268 -36.33 -19.71 17.94
CA SER A 268 -35.67 -19.16 19.14
C SER A 268 -34.46 -18.26 18.82
N SER A 269 -34.02 -18.19 17.58
CA SER A 269 -32.85 -17.44 17.14
C SER A 269 -33.20 -16.08 16.56
N PRO A 270 -32.26 -15.11 16.53
CA PRO A 270 -32.43 -13.85 15.82
C PRO A 270 -32.77 -14.06 14.34
N LYS A 271 -33.69 -13.26 13.81
CA LYS A 271 -34.17 -13.38 12.44
C LYS A 271 -33.08 -12.97 11.43
N GLN A 272 -32.71 -13.86 10.50
CA GLN A 272 -31.81 -13.55 9.40
C GLN A 272 -32.54 -12.83 8.26
N THR A 273 -32.29 -11.53 8.08
CA THR A 273 -33.09 -10.64 7.20
C THR A 273 -32.72 -10.74 5.72
N PHE A 274 -31.58 -11.34 5.41
CA PHE A 274 -31.06 -11.54 4.06
C PHE A 274 -31.48 -12.90 3.44
N MET A 275 -32.27 -13.70 4.18
CA MET A 275 -32.84 -14.98 3.73
C MET A 275 -34.36 -14.98 3.99
N ASP A 276 -35.14 -15.27 2.94
CA ASP A 276 -36.60 -15.32 3.06
C ASP A 276 -37.10 -16.64 3.70
N ASP A 277 -36.39 -17.72 3.51
CA ASP A 277 -36.80 -19.07 3.93
C ASP A 277 -35.60 -19.80 4.57
N VAL A 278 -35.47 -19.69 5.87
CA VAL A 278 -34.43 -20.34 6.68
C VAL A 278 -34.89 -21.75 7.06
N ARG A 279 -34.06 -22.78 6.89
CA ARG A 279 -34.35 -24.18 7.14
C ARG A 279 -33.33 -24.83 8.07
N PRO A 280 -33.69 -25.92 8.75
CA PRO A 280 -32.74 -26.74 9.46
C PRO A 280 -31.59 -27.17 8.55
N GLY A 281 -30.35 -27.01 9.02
CA GLY A 281 -29.14 -27.22 8.24
C GLY A 281 -28.57 -26.00 7.56
N ASP A 282 -29.28 -24.86 7.53
CA ASP A 282 -28.70 -23.56 7.12
C ASP A 282 -27.74 -22.99 8.17
N ILE A 283 -26.88 -22.07 7.76
CA ILE A 283 -25.89 -21.45 8.66
C ILE A 283 -26.61 -20.49 9.60
N LYS A 284 -26.41 -20.69 10.90
CA LYS A 284 -26.81 -19.78 11.97
C LYS A 284 -25.74 -18.75 12.23
N TYR A 285 -26.09 -17.46 12.16
CA TYR A 285 -25.15 -16.37 12.37
C TYR A 285 -25.35 -15.68 13.72
N LYS A 286 -24.31 -15.00 14.18
CA LYS A 286 -24.30 -14.27 15.44
C LYS A 286 -24.88 -12.88 15.26
N ASP A 287 -25.85 -12.52 16.11
CA ASP A 287 -26.28 -11.16 16.37
C ASP A 287 -25.19 -10.45 17.18
N VAL A 288 -24.47 -9.52 16.55
CA VAL A 288 -23.32 -8.85 17.15
C VAL A 288 -23.73 -7.60 17.90
N ASN A 289 -24.74 -6.89 17.39
CA ASN A 289 -25.25 -5.65 17.98
C ASN A 289 -26.33 -5.89 19.04
N GLY A 290 -26.96 -7.08 19.07
CA GLY A 290 -27.97 -7.48 20.05
C GLY A 290 -29.36 -6.91 19.78
N ASP A 291 -29.70 -6.59 18.52
CA ASP A 291 -30.98 -5.99 18.15
C ASP A 291 -32.06 -7.02 17.79
N GLY A 292 -31.74 -8.32 17.81
CA GLY A 292 -32.65 -9.44 17.50
C GLY A 292 -32.80 -9.75 16.01
N LYS A 293 -31.97 -9.17 15.18
CA LYS A 293 -31.89 -9.42 13.73
C LYS A 293 -30.45 -9.74 13.32
N ILE A 294 -30.31 -10.40 12.18
CA ILE A 294 -29.01 -10.57 11.52
C ILE A 294 -29.08 -9.85 10.19
N ASP A 295 -28.29 -8.79 10.03
CA ASP A 295 -28.25 -7.97 8.83
C ASP A 295 -26.85 -7.39 8.58
N ASP A 296 -26.75 -6.32 7.79
CA ASP A 296 -25.47 -5.70 7.44
C ASP A 296 -24.78 -5.05 8.66
N ASP A 297 -25.54 -4.70 9.69
CA ASP A 297 -25.00 -4.13 10.92
C ASP A 297 -24.23 -5.16 11.78
N ASP A 298 -24.41 -6.47 11.54
CA ASP A 298 -23.67 -7.54 12.20
C ASP A 298 -22.36 -7.93 11.52
N LYS A 299 -22.05 -7.33 10.36
CA LYS A 299 -20.82 -7.61 9.64
C LYS A 299 -19.60 -7.05 10.36
N VAL A 300 -18.74 -7.94 10.83
CA VAL A 300 -17.48 -7.61 11.51
C VAL A 300 -16.28 -7.84 10.60
N PRO A 301 -15.11 -7.22 10.89
CA PRO A 301 -13.87 -7.57 10.23
C PRO A 301 -13.52 -9.04 10.50
N LEU A 302 -13.40 -9.84 9.46
CA LEU A 302 -12.90 -11.20 9.52
C LEU A 302 -11.37 -11.15 9.44
N ASN A 303 -10.65 -11.89 10.26
CA ASN A 303 -9.18 -11.79 10.40
C ASN A 303 -8.37 -12.16 9.14
N PHE A 304 -8.93 -11.99 7.95
CA PHE A 304 -8.24 -12.18 6.68
C PHE A 304 -8.50 -11.02 5.72
N SER A 305 -7.53 -10.78 4.87
CA SER A 305 -7.51 -9.71 3.88
C SER A 305 -7.31 -10.30 2.49
N ASN A 306 -7.73 -9.56 1.47
CA ASN A 306 -7.42 -9.88 0.07
C ASN A 306 -5.92 -9.75 -0.25
N VAL A 307 -5.14 -9.11 0.62
CA VAL A 307 -3.71 -8.95 0.47
C VAL A 307 -3.01 -10.05 1.25
N PRO A 308 -2.18 -10.90 0.62
CA PRO A 308 -1.42 -11.92 1.31
C PRO A 308 -0.49 -11.29 2.36
N LEU A 309 -0.54 -11.78 3.60
CA LEU A 309 0.37 -11.35 4.67
C LEU A 309 1.74 -12.02 4.56
N ILE A 310 1.76 -13.26 4.05
CA ILE A 310 2.96 -14.06 3.90
C ILE A 310 3.12 -14.46 2.43
N GLN A 311 4.30 -14.23 1.92
CA GLN A 311 4.72 -14.69 0.60
C GLN A 311 6.08 -15.39 0.73
N TYR A 312 6.23 -16.53 0.11
CA TYR A 312 7.50 -17.26 0.09
C TYR A 312 7.69 -17.97 -1.25
N GLY A 313 8.95 -18.24 -1.56
CA GLY A 313 9.31 -18.96 -2.76
C GLY A 313 10.60 -19.75 -2.57
N PHE A 314 10.76 -20.82 -3.35
CA PHE A 314 11.98 -21.62 -3.41
C PHE A 314 12.41 -21.74 -4.85
N ALA A 315 13.73 -21.81 -5.04
CA ALA A 315 14.34 -22.12 -6.32
C ALA A 315 15.52 -23.07 -6.12
N LEU A 316 15.68 -23.97 -7.06
CA LEU A 316 16.81 -24.88 -7.17
C LEU A 316 17.50 -24.61 -8.52
N ASP A 317 18.77 -24.27 -8.49
CA ASP A 317 19.60 -24.12 -9.69
C ASP A 317 20.66 -25.20 -9.69
N TRP A 318 20.63 -26.10 -10.64
CA TRP A 318 21.65 -27.11 -10.84
C TRP A 318 22.45 -26.80 -12.09
N ASN A 319 23.76 -26.71 -11.92
CA ASN A 319 24.70 -26.50 -13.02
C ASN A 319 25.59 -27.73 -13.15
N TYR A 320 25.69 -28.25 -14.34
CA TYR A 320 26.60 -29.31 -14.70
C TYR A 320 27.24 -29.01 -16.06
N LYS A 321 28.56 -28.67 -16.07
CA LYS A 321 29.28 -28.20 -17.26
C LYS A 321 28.51 -27.09 -17.97
N ASP A 322 28.09 -27.31 -19.21
CA ASP A 322 27.36 -26.36 -20.05
C ASP A 322 25.83 -26.42 -19.84
N PHE A 323 25.35 -27.35 -18.99
CA PHE A 323 23.92 -27.49 -18.70
C PHE A 323 23.55 -26.78 -17.43
N ARG A 324 22.42 -26.05 -17.48
CA ARG A 324 21.79 -25.43 -16.33
C ARG A 324 20.30 -25.77 -16.29
N ILE A 325 19.82 -26.18 -15.12
CA ILE A 325 18.41 -26.45 -14.83
C ILE A 325 18.03 -25.61 -13.63
N SER A 326 16.95 -24.86 -13.79
CA SER A 326 16.37 -24.01 -12.72
C SER A 326 14.91 -24.35 -12.55
#